data_ba163ade6b58cb777bd7f713c07428af
#
_entry.id   ba163ade6b58cb777bd7f713c07428af
#
_cell.length_a   1.000
_cell.length_b   1.000
_cell.length_c   1.000
_cell.angle_alpha   90.00
_cell.angle_beta   90.00
_cell.angle_gamma   90.00
#
_symmetry.space_group_name_H-M   'P 1'
#
loop_
_entity.id
_entity.type
_entity.pdbx_description
1 polymer ?
#
loop_
_entity_poly.entity_id
_entity_poly.type
_entity_poly.pdbx_seq_one_letter_code
_entity_poly.pdbx_strand_id
1 'polypeptide(L)'
;MIRLAALALCLAAPAAAQVATVGDIRLDAPMLRETPPNAPVAGGYVAITNAGAEDDVLVSATVDAAAAGEVQLHEMVMKGGVMEMGEVAGGIAIPAGGTVTLAPGGLHLMLMDLPAPLVAGGAVPVTLVFERAGAVTLDFPVLTLDEIRAAGEGAGRSMGHGAMGHGAAPAAGTDG
;
A
#
# COMPACT_ATOMS: atom_id res chain seq x y z
N MET A 1 -52.40 18.15 -16.23
CA MET A 1 -51.69 17.04 -15.52
C MET A 1 -50.19 17.24 -15.75
N ILE A 2 -49.51 17.86 -14.79
CA ILE A 2 -48.04 18.16 -14.85
C ILE A 2 -47.33 17.02 -14.19
N ARG A 3 -46.52 16.24 -14.95
CA ARG A 3 -45.65 15.18 -14.41
C ARG A 3 -44.32 15.79 -14.00
N LEU A 4 -44.10 15.94 -12.70
CA LEU A 4 -42.78 16.24 -12.17
C LEU A 4 -41.86 15.00 -12.33
N ALA A 5 -40.85 15.10 -13.18
CA ALA A 5 -39.79 14.13 -13.23
C ALA A 5 -38.78 14.47 -12.11
N ALA A 6 -38.70 13.63 -11.09
CA ALA A 6 -37.69 13.75 -10.07
C ALA A 6 -36.32 13.25 -10.64
N LEU A 7 -35.42 14.17 -10.86
CA LEU A 7 -34.01 13.88 -11.23
C LEU A 7 -33.27 13.43 -9.99
N ALA A 8 -33.04 12.13 -9.87
CA ALA A 8 -32.18 11.58 -8.80
C ALA A 8 -30.70 11.93 -9.09
N LEU A 9 -30.15 12.89 -8.35
CA LEU A 9 -28.75 13.24 -8.37
C LEU A 9 -27.98 12.18 -7.58
N CYS A 10 -27.34 11.21 -8.27
CA CYS A 10 -26.37 10.30 -7.64
C CYS A 10 -25.13 11.09 -7.23
N LEU A 11 -25.00 11.42 -5.95
CA LEU A 11 -23.74 11.90 -5.38
C LEU A 11 -22.76 10.70 -5.35
N ALA A 12 -21.77 10.71 -6.25
CA ALA A 12 -20.60 9.87 -6.12
C ALA A 12 -19.83 10.32 -4.88
N ALA A 13 -19.87 9.53 -3.81
CA ALA A 13 -19.02 9.76 -2.65
C ALA A 13 -17.55 9.58 -3.08
N PRO A 14 -16.63 10.50 -2.69
CA PRO A 14 -15.21 10.28 -2.92
C PRO A 14 -14.80 8.99 -2.18
N ALA A 15 -14.08 8.11 -2.88
CA ALA A 15 -13.45 6.96 -2.23
C ALA A 15 -12.44 7.51 -1.20
N ALA A 16 -12.83 7.50 0.06
CA ALA A 16 -11.93 7.85 1.15
C ALA A 16 -10.80 6.84 1.15
N ALA A 17 -9.53 7.31 1.13
CA ALA A 17 -8.39 6.44 1.29
C ALA A 17 -8.59 5.64 2.60
N GLN A 18 -8.64 4.31 2.49
CA GLN A 18 -8.82 3.48 3.67
C GLN A 18 -7.56 3.59 4.52
N VAL A 19 -7.76 3.99 5.77
CA VAL A 19 -6.73 4.06 6.80
C VAL A 19 -7.17 3.15 7.93
N ALA A 20 -6.30 2.23 8.35
CA ALA A 20 -6.53 1.39 9.51
C ALA A 20 -5.36 1.55 10.49
N THR A 21 -5.63 1.34 11.78
CA THR A 21 -4.59 1.36 12.81
C THR A 21 -4.74 0.15 13.73
N VAL A 22 -3.62 -0.40 14.17
CA VAL A 22 -3.53 -1.42 15.21
C VAL A 22 -2.31 -1.13 16.07
N GLY A 23 -2.51 -0.92 17.37
CA GLY A 23 -1.44 -0.39 18.24
C GLY A 23 -0.85 0.90 17.66
N ASP A 24 0.46 0.93 17.51
CA ASP A 24 1.20 2.05 16.90
C ASP A 24 1.38 1.94 15.39
N ILE A 25 0.86 0.89 14.78
CA ILE A 25 0.95 0.67 13.33
C ILE A 25 -0.24 1.33 12.64
N ARG A 26 0.05 2.17 11.64
CA ARG A 26 -0.90 2.77 10.73
C ARG A 26 -0.73 2.21 9.32
N LEU A 27 -1.83 1.89 8.69
CA LEU A 27 -1.92 1.33 7.34
C LEU A 27 -2.62 2.33 6.42
N ASP A 28 -1.97 2.70 5.33
CA ASP A 28 -2.47 3.67 4.37
C ASP A 28 -2.50 3.07 2.96
N ALA A 29 -3.49 3.47 2.18
CA ALA A 29 -3.63 3.13 0.76
C ALA A 29 -3.47 1.62 0.46
N PRO A 30 -4.23 0.73 1.14
CA PRO A 30 -4.26 -0.68 0.77
C PRO A 30 -4.81 -0.84 -0.65
N MET A 31 -4.21 -1.70 -1.47
CA MET A 31 -4.68 -1.97 -2.82
C MET A 31 -4.24 -3.35 -3.31
N LEU A 32 -5.08 -3.99 -4.12
CA LEU A 32 -4.76 -5.18 -4.90
C LEU A 32 -4.78 -4.84 -6.38
N ARG A 33 -3.92 -5.48 -7.14
CA ARG A 33 -3.94 -5.35 -8.59
C ARG A 33 -4.99 -6.28 -9.19
N GLU A 34 -5.81 -5.75 -10.12
CA GLU A 34 -6.68 -6.59 -10.95
C GLU A 34 -5.88 -7.65 -11.72
N THR A 35 -6.52 -8.77 -12.02
CA THR A 35 -5.87 -9.87 -12.72
C THR A 35 -6.60 -10.26 -13.99
N PRO A 36 -5.88 -10.70 -15.03
CA PRO A 36 -6.52 -11.31 -16.20
C PRO A 36 -7.22 -12.63 -15.81
N PRO A 37 -8.15 -13.13 -16.64
CA PRO A 37 -8.76 -14.44 -16.45
C PRO A 37 -7.69 -15.53 -16.30
N ASN A 38 -7.89 -16.46 -15.35
CA ASN A 38 -6.98 -17.58 -15.05
C ASN A 38 -5.58 -17.18 -14.54
N ALA A 39 -5.38 -15.98 -14.07
CA ALA A 39 -4.15 -15.64 -13.37
C ALA A 39 -4.09 -16.41 -12.05
N PRO A 40 -2.98 -17.12 -11.77
CA PRO A 40 -2.86 -17.89 -10.53
C PRO A 40 -2.48 -17.03 -9.33
N VAL A 41 -2.04 -15.77 -9.57
CA VAL A 41 -1.51 -14.88 -8.52
C VAL A 41 -1.94 -13.44 -8.71
N ALA A 42 -1.95 -12.67 -7.60
CA ALA A 42 -2.16 -11.22 -7.60
C ALA A 42 -1.19 -10.50 -6.66
N GLY A 43 -0.80 -9.28 -7.03
CA GLY A 43 0.01 -8.41 -6.19
C GLY A 43 -0.85 -7.51 -5.29
N GLY A 44 -0.43 -7.34 -4.04
CA GLY A 44 -1.04 -6.45 -3.07
C GLY A 44 -0.03 -5.46 -2.50
N TYR A 45 -0.48 -4.24 -2.21
CA TYR A 45 0.36 -3.11 -1.81
C TYR A 45 -0.29 -2.35 -0.65
N VAL A 46 0.53 -1.76 0.22
CA VAL A 46 0.07 -0.96 1.36
C VAL A 46 1.26 -0.17 1.92
N ALA A 47 1.03 1.04 2.41
CA ALA A 47 2.02 1.75 3.21
C ALA A 47 1.79 1.45 4.69
N ILE A 48 2.87 1.10 5.40
CA ILE A 48 2.87 0.70 6.80
C ILE A 48 3.75 1.67 7.57
N THR A 49 3.16 2.46 8.46
CA THR A 49 3.89 3.41 9.31
C THR A 49 3.85 2.93 10.75
N ASN A 50 5.01 2.81 11.37
CA ASN A 50 5.15 2.54 12.79
C ASN A 50 5.37 3.88 13.52
N ALA A 51 4.36 4.36 14.24
CA ALA A 51 4.43 5.59 15.03
C ALA A 51 4.99 5.34 16.44
N GLY A 52 5.29 4.08 16.79
CA GLY A 52 5.82 3.68 18.08
C GLY A 52 7.32 3.93 18.22
N ALA A 53 7.81 3.69 19.45
CA ALA A 53 9.23 3.83 19.81
C ALA A 53 10.04 2.53 19.65
N GLU A 54 9.40 1.43 19.27
CA GLU A 54 10.00 0.11 19.13
C GLU A 54 9.71 -0.46 17.75
N ASP A 55 10.68 -1.20 17.19
CA ASP A 55 10.52 -1.87 15.90
C ASP A 55 9.39 -2.91 15.96
N ASP A 56 8.69 -3.13 14.86
CA ASP A 56 7.73 -4.20 14.69
C ASP A 56 8.05 -5.00 13.41
N VAL A 57 7.39 -6.12 13.22
CA VAL A 57 7.57 -6.98 12.03
C VAL A 57 6.20 -7.37 11.50
N LEU A 58 5.96 -7.16 10.22
CA LEU A 58 4.85 -7.80 9.51
C LEU A 58 5.25 -9.25 9.26
N VAL A 59 4.71 -10.17 10.07
CA VAL A 59 5.11 -11.59 10.04
C VAL A 59 4.34 -12.41 9.04
N SER A 60 3.08 -12.05 8.75
CA SER A 60 2.25 -12.75 7.76
C SER A 60 1.06 -11.92 7.30
N ALA A 61 0.45 -12.37 6.21
CA ALA A 61 -0.84 -11.89 5.75
C ALA A 61 -1.73 -13.09 5.38
N THR A 62 -3.04 -12.94 5.55
CA THR A 62 -4.02 -13.97 5.20
C THR A 62 -5.26 -13.36 4.57
N VAL A 63 -5.97 -14.16 3.78
CA VAL A 63 -7.27 -13.83 3.17
C VAL A 63 -8.23 -15.01 3.35
N ASP A 64 -9.51 -14.79 3.06
CA ASP A 64 -10.45 -15.89 2.94
C ASP A 64 -10.07 -16.80 1.75
N ALA A 65 -10.22 -18.11 1.92
CA ALA A 65 -9.91 -19.11 0.89
C ALA A 65 -10.72 -18.94 -0.41
N ALA A 66 -11.83 -18.22 -0.36
CA ALA A 66 -12.59 -17.85 -1.55
C ALA A 66 -11.88 -16.74 -2.38
N ALA A 67 -10.93 -16.02 -1.79
CA ALA A 67 -10.15 -14.98 -2.48
C ALA A 67 -8.78 -15.50 -2.96
N ALA A 68 -8.06 -16.27 -2.14
CA ALA A 68 -6.80 -16.92 -2.51
C ALA A 68 -6.50 -18.09 -1.57
N GLY A 69 -5.68 -19.03 -2.01
CA GLY A 69 -5.24 -20.16 -1.19
C GLY A 69 -4.23 -19.77 -0.12
N GLU A 70 -3.34 -18.82 -0.41
CA GLU A 70 -2.26 -18.37 0.46
C GLU A 70 -1.86 -16.92 0.14
N VAL A 71 -1.30 -16.22 1.13
CA VAL A 71 -0.64 -14.91 0.93
C VAL A 71 0.80 -15.02 1.43
N GLN A 72 1.75 -14.68 0.56
CA GLN A 72 3.17 -14.63 0.86
C GLN A 72 3.69 -13.19 0.87
N LEU A 73 4.73 -12.93 1.66
CA LEU A 73 5.46 -11.66 1.66
C LEU A 73 6.62 -11.80 0.69
N HIS A 74 6.67 -10.96 -0.34
CA HIS A 74 7.68 -11.03 -1.39
C HIS A 74 8.45 -9.73 -1.54
N GLU A 75 9.67 -9.83 -2.08
CA GLU A 75 10.44 -8.68 -2.51
C GLU A 75 11.04 -8.90 -3.91
N MET A 76 11.26 -7.79 -4.61
CA MET A 76 12.03 -7.78 -5.86
C MET A 76 13.44 -7.33 -5.55
N VAL A 77 14.43 -8.20 -5.77
CA VAL A 77 15.85 -7.91 -5.54
C VAL A 77 16.64 -8.00 -6.84
N MET A 78 17.65 -7.14 -6.97
CA MET A 78 18.60 -7.22 -8.09
C MET A 78 19.70 -8.21 -7.72
N LYS A 79 19.78 -9.35 -8.41
CA LYS A 79 20.78 -10.37 -8.19
C LYS A 79 21.53 -10.67 -9.48
N GLY A 80 22.83 -10.40 -9.51
CA GLY A 80 23.64 -10.63 -10.71
C GLY A 80 23.21 -9.82 -11.94
N GLY A 81 22.54 -8.68 -11.78
CA GLY A 81 22.02 -7.86 -12.88
C GLY A 81 20.62 -8.28 -13.37
N VAL A 82 20.01 -9.27 -12.74
CA VAL A 82 18.65 -9.73 -13.03
C VAL A 82 17.73 -9.44 -11.85
N MET A 83 16.51 -8.97 -12.13
CA MET A 83 15.48 -8.81 -11.10
C MET A 83 14.92 -10.20 -10.76
N GLU A 84 15.09 -10.62 -9.51
CA GLU A 84 14.52 -11.86 -8.97
C GLU A 84 13.45 -11.49 -7.93
N MET A 85 12.34 -12.21 -7.98
CA MET A 85 11.31 -12.16 -6.94
C MET A 85 11.52 -13.31 -5.98
N GLY A 86 11.49 -13.04 -4.69
CA GLY A 86 11.66 -14.05 -3.66
C GLY A 86 10.79 -13.77 -2.45
N GLU A 87 10.47 -14.83 -1.72
CA GLU A 87 9.77 -14.74 -0.45
C GLU A 87 10.69 -14.14 0.62
N VAL A 88 10.15 -13.23 1.43
CA VAL A 88 10.85 -12.62 2.57
C VAL A 88 10.70 -13.53 3.79
N ALA A 89 11.69 -14.38 4.00
CA ALA A 89 11.71 -15.26 5.16
C ALA A 89 11.84 -14.46 6.46
N GLY A 90 10.96 -14.70 7.44
CA GLY A 90 10.98 -14.04 8.74
C GLY A 90 10.21 -12.72 8.82
N GLY A 91 9.52 -12.32 7.75
CA GLY A 91 8.67 -11.15 7.73
C GLY A 91 9.38 -9.86 7.31
N ILE A 92 8.62 -8.77 7.25
CA ILE A 92 9.09 -7.44 6.83
C ILE A 92 9.26 -6.56 8.07
N ALA A 93 10.50 -6.11 8.34
CA ALA A 93 10.78 -5.23 9.46
C ALA A 93 10.18 -3.83 9.25
N ILE A 94 9.53 -3.30 10.28
CA ILE A 94 8.92 -1.96 10.30
C ILE A 94 9.60 -1.16 11.43
N PRO A 95 10.66 -0.39 11.13
CA PRO A 95 11.43 0.33 12.13
C PRO A 95 10.58 1.34 12.92
N ALA A 96 10.93 1.57 14.18
CA ALA A 96 10.32 2.59 15.03
C ALA A 96 10.37 3.97 14.38
N GLY A 97 9.24 4.68 14.37
CA GLY A 97 9.10 5.99 13.72
C GLY A 97 9.22 5.96 12.20
N GLY A 98 9.33 4.76 11.59
CA GLY A 98 9.55 4.58 10.17
C GLY A 98 8.29 4.24 9.36
N THR A 99 8.41 4.35 8.04
CA THR A 99 7.39 3.89 7.09
C THR A 99 8.01 2.91 6.11
N VAL A 100 7.39 1.77 5.93
CA VAL A 100 7.72 0.77 4.92
C VAL A 100 6.58 0.71 3.91
N THR A 101 6.92 0.86 2.63
CA THR A 101 5.91 0.86 1.56
C THR A 101 6.05 -0.41 0.73
N LEU A 102 4.99 -1.21 0.73
CA LEU A 102 4.83 -2.30 -0.22
C LEU A 102 4.30 -1.71 -1.52
N ALA A 103 5.07 -1.84 -2.61
CA ALA A 103 4.79 -1.21 -3.89
C ALA A 103 5.27 -2.08 -5.07
N PRO A 104 4.74 -1.87 -6.28
CA PRO A 104 5.23 -2.56 -7.47
C PRO A 104 6.74 -2.40 -7.67
N GLY A 105 7.45 -3.51 -7.88
CA GLY A 105 8.91 -3.53 -8.08
C GLY A 105 9.74 -3.51 -6.80
N GLY A 106 9.12 -3.57 -5.63
CA GLY A 106 9.75 -3.69 -4.32
C GLY A 106 9.11 -4.78 -3.48
N LEU A 107 8.96 -4.51 -2.17
CA LEU A 107 8.20 -5.34 -1.25
C LEU A 107 6.73 -5.38 -1.68
N HIS A 108 6.07 -6.53 -1.59
CA HIS A 108 4.65 -6.69 -1.91
C HIS A 108 4.04 -7.93 -1.26
N LEU A 109 2.71 -7.94 -1.14
CA LEU A 109 1.95 -9.14 -0.84
C LEU A 109 1.73 -9.90 -2.14
N MET A 110 1.92 -11.21 -2.11
CA MET A 110 1.61 -12.10 -3.22
C MET A 110 0.48 -13.03 -2.82
N LEU A 111 -0.71 -12.82 -3.37
CA LEU A 111 -1.84 -13.72 -3.24
C LEU A 111 -1.64 -14.88 -4.22
N MET A 112 -1.63 -16.09 -3.71
CA MET A 112 -1.38 -17.31 -4.48
C MET A 112 -2.67 -18.13 -4.65
N ASP A 113 -2.70 -18.98 -5.68
CA ASP A 113 -3.79 -19.91 -5.93
C ASP A 113 -5.17 -19.24 -5.98
N LEU A 114 -5.29 -18.20 -6.80
CA LEU A 114 -6.54 -17.47 -7.00
C LEU A 114 -7.61 -18.40 -7.61
N PRO A 115 -8.74 -18.65 -6.92
CA PRO A 115 -9.82 -19.48 -7.48
C PRO A 115 -10.60 -18.75 -8.58
N ALA A 116 -10.54 -17.42 -8.60
CA ALA A 116 -11.19 -16.56 -9.60
C ALA A 116 -10.38 -15.27 -9.80
N PRO A 117 -10.50 -14.59 -10.96
CA PRO A 117 -9.81 -13.34 -11.20
C PRO A 117 -10.29 -12.24 -10.26
N LEU A 118 -9.35 -11.39 -9.81
CA LEU A 118 -9.67 -10.15 -9.11
C LEU A 118 -10.08 -9.08 -10.13
N VAL A 119 -11.28 -8.50 -9.95
CA VAL A 119 -11.87 -7.53 -10.89
C VAL A 119 -11.83 -6.14 -10.27
N ALA A 120 -11.35 -5.14 -11.02
CA ALA A 120 -11.32 -3.75 -10.60
C ALA A 120 -12.70 -3.27 -10.12
N GLY A 121 -12.72 -2.48 -9.05
CA GLY A 121 -13.94 -2.03 -8.36
C GLY A 121 -14.45 -2.99 -7.29
N GLY A 122 -13.89 -4.20 -7.17
CA GLY A 122 -14.10 -5.09 -6.03
C GLY A 122 -13.20 -4.73 -4.84
N ALA A 123 -13.34 -5.46 -3.73
CA ALA A 123 -12.45 -5.39 -2.58
C ALA A 123 -12.30 -6.77 -1.95
N VAL A 124 -11.14 -7.03 -1.34
CA VAL A 124 -10.85 -8.28 -0.63
C VAL A 124 -10.40 -7.93 0.79
N PRO A 125 -11.04 -8.46 1.83
CA PRO A 125 -10.55 -8.36 3.19
C PRO A 125 -9.22 -9.09 3.35
N VAL A 126 -8.16 -8.39 3.75
CA VAL A 126 -6.83 -8.95 4.04
C VAL A 126 -6.53 -8.73 5.51
N THR A 127 -6.11 -9.78 6.20
CA THR A 127 -5.63 -9.71 7.56
C THR A 127 -4.11 -9.67 7.55
N LEU A 128 -3.54 -8.59 8.06
CA LEU A 128 -2.10 -8.43 8.30
C LEU A 128 -1.80 -8.76 9.76
N VAL A 129 -0.75 -9.53 10.02
CA VAL A 129 -0.35 -9.94 11.36
C VAL A 129 1.03 -9.36 11.66
N PHE A 130 1.10 -8.53 12.69
CA PHE A 130 2.32 -7.95 13.21
C PHE A 130 2.78 -8.67 14.47
N GLU A 131 4.08 -8.75 14.68
CA GLU A 131 4.67 -9.45 15.83
C GLU A 131 4.23 -8.83 17.16
N ARG A 132 4.21 -7.50 17.23
CA ARG A 132 3.89 -6.74 18.45
C ARG A 132 2.49 -6.13 18.41
N ALA A 133 2.15 -5.43 17.35
CA ALA A 133 0.85 -4.76 17.25
C ALA A 133 -0.32 -5.73 17.14
N GLY A 134 -0.08 -6.98 16.70
CA GLY A 134 -1.11 -7.99 16.53
C GLY A 134 -1.75 -7.97 15.14
N ALA A 135 -2.97 -8.52 15.04
CA ALA A 135 -3.64 -8.69 13.75
C ALA A 135 -4.62 -7.56 13.47
N VAL A 136 -4.72 -7.15 12.21
CA VAL A 136 -5.70 -6.19 11.71
C VAL A 136 -6.22 -6.62 10.34
N THR A 137 -7.54 -6.58 10.18
CA THR A 137 -8.19 -6.86 8.92
C THR A 137 -8.67 -5.54 8.30
N LEU A 138 -8.38 -5.33 7.02
CA LEU A 138 -8.87 -4.19 6.27
C LEU A 138 -9.20 -4.60 4.83
N ASP A 139 -10.10 -3.87 4.19
CA ASP A 139 -10.44 -4.11 2.80
C ASP A 139 -9.36 -3.56 1.89
N PHE A 140 -8.89 -4.38 0.97
CA PHE A 140 -7.99 -3.99 -0.11
C PHE A 140 -8.81 -3.82 -1.39
N PRO A 141 -9.08 -2.59 -1.86
CA PRO A 141 -9.75 -2.36 -3.13
C PRO A 141 -8.93 -2.94 -4.28
N VAL A 142 -9.61 -3.56 -5.23
CA VAL A 142 -9.00 -4.07 -6.46
C VAL A 142 -8.97 -2.94 -7.48
N LEU A 143 -7.77 -2.56 -7.92
CA LEU A 143 -7.51 -1.44 -8.80
C LEU A 143 -6.85 -1.90 -10.11
N THR A 144 -7.05 -1.14 -11.16
CA THR A 144 -6.30 -1.27 -12.40
C THR A 144 -4.83 -0.89 -12.20
N LEU A 145 -3.96 -1.32 -13.12
CA LEU A 145 -2.54 -0.94 -13.04
C LEU A 145 -2.33 0.57 -13.12
N ASP A 146 -3.15 1.28 -13.90
CA ASP A 146 -3.03 2.73 -14.05
C ASP A 146 -3.45 3.48 -12.79
N GLU A 147 -4.50 3.02 -12.09
CA GLU A 147 -4.91 3.56 -10.79
C GLU A 147 -3.84 3.32 -9.72
N ILE A 148 -3.21 2.14 -9.68
CA ILE A 148 -2.11 1.83 -8.76
C ILE A 148 -0.90 2.75 -9.00
N ARG A 149 -0.53 3.01 -10.27
CA ARG A 149 0.54 3.93 -10.61
C ARG A 149 0.22 5.37 -10.18
N ALA A 150 -0.99 5.83 -10.45
CA ALA A 150 -1.44 7.16 -10.05
C ALA A 150 -1.42 7.34 -8.51
N ALA A 151 -1.82 6.31 -7.75
CA ALA A 151 -1.77 6.32 -6.29
C ALA A 151 -0.32 6.39 -5.77
N GLY A 152 0.61 5.64 -6.39
CA GLY A 152 2.04 5.68 -6.04
C GLY A 152 2.71 7.04 -6.31
N GLU A 153 2.37 7.71 -7.41
CA GLU A 153 2.87 9.05 -7.72
C GLU A 153 2.32 10.12 -6.76
N GLY A 154 1.09 9.96 -6.30
CA GLY A 154 0.46 10.82 -5.30
C GLY A 154 1.15 10.75 -3.94
N ALA A 155 1.51 9.56 -3.49
CA ALA A 155 2.22 9.33 -2.23
C ALA A 155 3.64 9.93 -2.24
N GLY A 156 4.37 9.86 -3.37
CA GLY A 156 5.69 10.44 -3.52
C GLY A 156 5.74 11.97 -3.44
N ARG A 157 4.67 12.66 -3.83
CA ARG A 157 4.57 14.13 -3.76
C ARG A 157 4.29 14.66 -2.35
N SER A 158 3.67 13.88 -1.49
CA SER A 158 3.35 14.28 -0.11
C SER A 158 4.58 14.31 0.80
N MET A 159 5.66 13.62 0.48
CA MET A 159 6.90 13.56 1.28
C MET A 159 7.96 14.60 0.88
N GLY A 160 7.73 15.42 -0.18
CA GLY A 160 8.74 16.28 -0.82
C GLY A 160 8.74 17.75 -0.43
N HIS A 161 7.96 18.24 0.56
CA HIS A 161 7.93 19.65 0.96
C HIS A 161 8.48 19.88 2.38
N GLY A 162 9.66 19.33 2.67
CA GLY A 162 10.50 19.74 3.80
C GLY A 162 11.52 20.76 3.34
N ALA A 163 11.28 22.05 3.64
CA ALA A 163 12.04 23.23 3.33
C ALA A 163 13.57 23.07 3.24
N MET A 164 14.15 23.27 2.07
CA MET A 164 15.53 23.74 1.94
C MET A 164 15.52 25.26 2.08
N GLY A 165 15.72 25.73 3.33
CA GLY A 165 16.04 27.12 3.60
C GLY A 165 17.40 27.46 3.03
N HIS A 166 17.44 28.25 1.97
CA HIS A 166 18.67 28.90 1.49
C HIS A 166 19.03 29.98 2.51
N GLY A 167 19.96 29.68 3.40
CA GLY A 167 20.66 30.66 4.20
C GLY A 167 21.56 31.51 3.29
N ALA A 168 21.16 32.73 3.03
CA ALA A 168 22.04 33.74 2.39
C ALA A 168 23.20 34.04 3.34
N ALA A 169 24.43 33.81 2.89
CA ALA A 169 25.64 34.28 3.54
C ALA A 169 25.78 35.83 3.39
N PRO A 170 26.13 36.57 4.44
CA PRO A 170 26.44 37.99 4.30
C PRO A 170 27.79 38.19 3.65
N ALA A 171 27.83 39.06 2.64
CA ALA A 171 29.07 39.52 1.99
C ALA A 171 29.95 40.28 3.02
N ALA A 172 31.18 39.81 3.19
CA ALA A 172 32.22 40.59 3.89
C ALA A 172 32.71 41.72 2.99
N GLY A 173 32.47 42.94 3.44
CA GLY A 173 33.09 44.14 2.84
C GLY A 173 34.57 44.17 3.17
N THR A 174 35.38 44.43 2.17
CA THR A 174 36.79 44.87 2.28
C THR A 174 36.83 46.37 2.26
N ASP A 175 37.32 46.99 3.33
CA ASP A 175 37.85 48.34 3.35
C ASP A 175 39.27 48.32 3.91
N GLY A 176 40.19 49.06 3.26
CA GLY A 176 41.46 49.48 3.74
C GLY A 176 42.61 49.30 2.77
#